data_ba6c9a3783024dbc318b5a071aeeae6a
#
_entry.id   ba6c9a3783024dbc318b5a071aeeae6a
#
_cell.length_a   1.000
_cell.length_b   1.000
_cell.length_c   1.000
_cell.angle_alpha   90.00
_cell.angle_beta   90.00
_cell.angle_gamma   90.00
#
_symmetry.space_group_name_H-M   'P 1'
#
loop_
_entity.id
_entity.type
_entity.pdbx_description
1 polymer ?
#
loop_
_entity_poly.entity_id
_entity_poly.type
_entity_poly.pdbx_seq_one_letter_code
_entity_poly.pdbx_strand_id
1 'polypeptide(L)'
;MKLFSSAVAWTVVSGIVLACGGSSSTSTPGAATADAAVTDPTLEAIAGSFCDRIASCYGDFFVKTLIGSTATCKSRLAIEVKGSAKGAGVQIKDAEAVACKAAVDKAACNTLLADGVEECDFRGTLADGAACASDSQCTSGGCFVDPTTTCGKCGPRAAEGADCTSSKCARGLTCNAVKKCVKLVAEGGTCDANTPCELSLGCLDGKCGKGLAKDAACKNGMNETPCDTFTGLFCKPPKATVADGTCSPFAVATANQLCGLMLSPTVDFAVCENSQCIGATSMMRGKCQSFLADGAACDSTKQPDCQFPAKCRNGKCAVLDPTICK
;
A
#
# COMPACT_ATOMS: atom_id res chain seq x y z
N MET A 1 9.23 -8.59 21.49
CA MET A 1 9.61 -8.35 20.09
C MET A 1 8.47 -8.85 19.21
N LYS A 2 7.54 -7.98 18.83
CA LYS A 2 6.54 -8.32 17.80
C LYS A 2 7.25 -8.18 16.46
N LEU A 3 7.59 -9.33 15.87
CA LEU A 3 8.10 -9.41 14.50
C LEU A 3 7.15 -8.66 13.58
N PHE A 4 7.71 -7.90 12.66
CA PHE A 4 6.97 -7.34 11.53
C PHE A 4 6.17 -8.48 10.91
N SER A 5 4.89 -8.55 11.26
CA SER A 5 3.97 -9.44 10.57
C SER A 5 3.91 -8.94 9.12
N SER A 6 4.05 -9.84 8.18
CA SER A 6 3.92 -9.57 6.73
C SER A 6 2.66 -8.78 6.37
N ALA A 7 1.72 -8.66 7.31
CA ALA A 7 0.51 -7.85 7.20
C ALA A 7 0.76 -6.34 6.98
N VAL A 8 1.89 -5.76 7.46
CA VAL A 8 2.14 -4.32 7.28
C VAL A 8 2.54 -3.99 5.84
N ALA A 9 3.35 -4.84 5.20
CA ALA A 9 3.72 -4.63 3.80
C ALA A 9 2.54 -4.81 2.85
N TRP A 10 1.62 -5.72 3.17
CA TRP A 10 0.41 -5.98 2.37
C TRP A 10 -0.66 -4.91 2.50
N THR A 11 -0.81 -4.27 3.68
CA THR A 11 -1.73 -3.14 3.84
C THR A 11 -1.30 -1.92 3.04
N VAL A 12 -0.01 -1.68 2.89
CA VAL A 12 0.51 -0.56 2.09
C VAL A 12 0.23 -0.78 0.60
N VAL A 13 0.42 -2.00 0.07
CA VAL A 13 0.16 -2.29 -1.35
C VAL A 13 -1.34 -2.41 -1.65
N SER A 14 -2.14 -2.95 -0.72
CA SER A 14 -3.60 -3.02 -0.89
C SER A 14 -4.30 -1.67 -0.70
N GLY A 15 -3.64 -0.68 -0.08
CA GLY A 15 -4.12 0.71 0.05
C GLY A 15 -3.92 1.55 -1.22
N ILE A 16 -3.15 1.04 -2.20
CA ILE A 16 -2.95 1.69 -3.51
C ILE A 16 -4.18 1.53 -4.44
N VAL A 17 -5.24 0.87 -4.01
CA VAL A 17 -6.51 0.93 -4.73
C VAL A 17 -7.01 2.36 -4.63
N LEU A 18 -6.83 3.10 -5.71
CA LEU A 18 -7.38 4.43 -6.03
C LEU A 18 -8.44 4.90 -5.04
N ALA A 19 -8.00 5.42 -3.91
CA ALA A 19 -8.85 5.89 -2.85
C ALA A 19 -8.90 7.40 -2.96
N CYS A 20 -9.97 7.89 -3.47
CA CYS A 20 -10.16 9.27 -3.85
C CYS A 20 -11.48 9.82 -3.31
N GLY A 21 -11.49 10.94 -2.63
CA GLY A 21 -12.65 11.66 -2.13
C GLY A 21 -12.69 13.11 -2.60
N GLY A 22 -13.76 13.54 -3.19
CA GLY A 22 -13.88 14.82 -3.84
C GLY A 22 -14.36 15.97 -2.94
N SER A 23 -13.86 17.16 -3.23
CA SER A 23 -14.49 18.44 -2.85
C SER A 23 -14.94 19.15 -4.10
N SER A 24 -16.18 19.60 -4.08
CA SER A 24 -16.82 20.34 -5.18
C SER A 24 -16.17 21.73 -5.36
N SER A 25 -15.46 21.92 -6.46
CA SER A 25 -15.14 23.25 -6.98
C SER A 25 -16.08 23.55 -8.14
N THR A 26 -16.87 24.61 -7.99
CA THR A 26 -17.70 25.21 -9.05
C THR A 26 -16.79 25.75 -10.15
N SER A 27 -16.77 25.08 -11.30
CA SER A 27 -16.17 25.58 -12.53
C SER A 27 -17.24 26.06 -13.50
N THR A 28 -17.02 27.24 -14.04
CA THR A 28 -17.81 27.95 -15.06
C THR A 28 -18.00 27.10 -16.32
N PRO A 29 -19.15 27.12 -17.02
CA PRO A 29 -19.38 26.28 -18.19
C PRO A 29 -18.60 26.79 -19.41
N GLY A 30 -17.50 26.09 -19.71
CA GLY A 30 -16.88 26.13 -21.04
C GLY A 30 -17.49 25.03 -21.91
N ALA A 31 -17.60 25.31 -23.22
CA ALA A 31 -18.28 24.50 -24.24
C ALA A 31 -18.00 23.01 -24.08
N ALA A 32 -19.05 22.23 -23.89
CA ALA A 32 -19.00 20.77 -23.75
C ALA A 32 -18.53 20.12 -25.05
N THR A 33 -17.25 19.78 -25.13
CA THR A 33 -16.80 18.65 -25.94
C THR A 33 -17.37 17.40 -25.29
N ALA A 34 -18.03 16.51 -26.05
CA ALA A 34 -18.53 15.25 -25.57
C ALA A 34 -17.36 14.50 -24.88
N ASP A 35 -17.48 14.29 -23.56
CA ASP A 35 -16.44 13.62 -22.76
C ASP A 35 -16.27 12.19 -23.29
N ALA A 36 -15.19 11.95 -24.00
CA ALA A 36 -14.84 10.61 -24.46
C ALA A 36 -14.57 9.70 -23.24
N ALA A 37 -15.03 8.46 -23.30
CA ALA A 37 -14.70 7.45 -22.31
C ALA A 37 -13.18 7.23 -22.27
N VAL A 38 -12.63 7.00 -21.07
CA VAL A 38 -11.20 6.75 -20.87
C VAL A 38 -10.73 5.56 -21.70
N THR A 39 -9.54 5.67 -22.27
CA THR A 39 -8.91 4.61 -23.06
C THR A 39 -7.92 3.79 -22.22
N ASP A 40 -7.69 2.53 -22.61
CA ASP A 40 -6.68 1.66 -21.96
C ASP A 40 -5.27 2.30 -21.91
N PRO A 41 -4.74 2.96 -22.96
CA PRO A 41 -3.46 3.67 -22.87
C PRO A 41 -3.40 4.77 -21.81
N THR A 42 -4.50 5.53 -21.62
CA THR A 42 -4.56 6.56 -20.57
C THR A 42 -4.50 5.92 -19.18
N LEU A 43 -5.21 4.82 -18.95
CA LEU A 43 -5.17 4.06 -17.68
C LEU A 43 -3.78 3.46 -17.42
N GLU A 44 -3.11 2.93 -18.44
CA GLU A 44 -1.72 2.45 -18.35
C GLU A 44 -0.75 3.59 -18.01
N ALA A 45 -0.98 4.78 -18.55
CA ALA A 45 -0.16 5.96 -18.24
C ALA A 45 -0.31 6.39 -16.78
N ILE A 46 -1.51 6.31 -16.18
CA ILE A 46 -1.72 6.55 -14.74
C ILE A 46 -0.91 5.54 -13.92
N ALA A 47 -1.02 4.25 -14.22
CA ALA A 47 -0.28 3.20 -13.55
C ALA A 47 1.24 3.41 -13.68
N GLY A 48 1.69 3.84 -14.86
CA GLY A 48 3.09 4.19 -15.14
C GLY A 48 3.59 5.33 -14.25
N SER A 49 2.86 6.44 -14.22
CA SER A 49 3.18 7.62 -13.39
C SER A 49 3.24 7.27 -11.90
N PHE A 50 2.29 6.47 -11.42
CA PHE A 50 2.27 6.03 -10.03
C PHE A 50 3.54 5.25 -9.65
N CYS A 51 3.94 4.29 -10.49
CA CYS A 51 5.12 3.48 -10.25
C CYS A 51 6.42 4.30 -10.33
N ASP A 52 6.53 5.21 -11.29
CA ASP A 52 7.68 6.11 -11.41
C ASP A 52 7.78 7.04 -10.21
N ARG A 53 6.63 7.55 -9.74
CA ARG A 53 6.60 8.41 -8.57
C ARG A 53 6.95 7.67 -7.28
N ILE A 54 6.44 6.44 -7.09
CA ILE A 54 6.83 5.58 -5.97
C ILE A 54 8.34 5.33 -5.98
N ALA A 55 8.91 4.97 -7.12
CA ALA A 55 10.36 4.76 -7.25
C ALA A 55 11.16 6.02 -6.91
N SER A 56 10.71 7.19 -7.37
CA SER A 56 11.33 8.47 -7.05
C SER A 56 11.24 8.84 -5.57
N CYS A 57 10.13 8.49 -4.90
CA CYS A 57 9.89 8.84 -3.50
C CYS A 57 10.61 7.93 -2.50
N TYR A 58 10.58 6.62 -2.78
CA TYR A 58 11.01 5.61 -1.79
C TYR A 58 12.27 4.85 -2.21
N GLY A 59 12.75 5.10 -3.42
CA GLY A 59 14.00 4.53 -3.94
C GLY A 59 13.91 3.06 -4.36
N ASP A 60 15.02 2.57 -4.90
CA ASP A 60 15.11 1.24 -5.50
C ASP A 60 14.88 0.10 -4.51
N PHE A 61 15.29 0.26 -3.26
CA PHE A 61 15.11 -0.78 -2.24
C PHE A 61 13.62 -1.11 -2.05
N PHE A 62 12.79 -0.08 -1.87
CA PHE A 62 11.36 -0.24 -1.68
C PHE A 62 10.70 -0.92 -2.89
N VAL A 63 10.99 -0.45 -4.09
CA VAL A 63 10.44 -1.03 -5.33
C VAL A 63 10.90 -2.48 -5.49
N LYS A 64 12.20 -2.74 -5.29
CA LYS A 64 12.79 -4.06 -5.47
C LYS A 64 12.23 -5.11 -4.52
N THR A 65 12.03 -4.75 -3.26
CA THR A 65 11.56 -5.68 -2.24
C THR A 65 10.06 -5.93 -2.30
N LEU A 66 9.24 -4.92 -2.61
CA LEU A 66 7.79 -5.04 -2.62
C LEU A 66 7.22 -5.47 -3.97
N ILE A 67 7.80 -5.02 -5.06
CA ILE A 67 7.21 -5.15 -6.41
C ILE A 67 8.16 -5.83 -7.41
N GLY A 68 9.46 -5.82 -7.13
CA GLY A 68 10.52 -6.41 -7.96
C GLY A 68 11.17 -5.40 -8.91
N SER A 69 10.41 -4.64 -9.64
CA SER A 69 10.92 -3.59 -10.53
C SER A 69 9.83 -2.58 -10.87
N THR A 70 10.22 -1.39 -11.31
CA THR A 70 9.29 -0.38 -11.84
C THR A 70 8.50 -0.92 -13.03
N ALA A 71 9.10 -1.75 -13.89
CA ALA A 71 8.40 -2.38 -15.02
C ALA A 71 7.34 -3.38 -14.54
N THR A 72 7.63 -4.20 -13.54
CA THR A 72 6.66 -5.10 -12.91
C THR A 72 5.54 -4.31 -12.25
N CYS A 73 5.87 -3.23 -11.52
CA CYS A 73 4.88 -2.32 -10.95
C CYS A 73 3.91 -1.83 -12.02
N LYS A 74 4.43 -1.25 -13.10
CA LYS A 74 3.61 -0.69 -14.19
C LYS A 74 2.67 -1.72 -14.80
N SER A 75 3.18 -2.90 -15.13
CA SER A 75 2.38 -3.96 -15.73
C SER A 75 1.30 -4.49 -14.79
N ARG A 76 1.63 -4.69 -13.52
CA ARG A 76 0.69 -5.24 -12.52
C ARG A 76 -0.35 -4.21 -12.10
N LEU A 77 0.04 -2.94 -11.88
CA LEU A 77 -0.88 -1.86 -11.54
C LEU A 77 -1.81 -1.53 -12.71
N ALA A 78 -1.33 -1.60 -13.96
CA ALA A 78 -2.19 -1.43 -15.14
C ALA A 78 -3.31 -2.48 -15.21
N ILE A 79 -3.05 -3.73 -14.81
CA ILE A 79 -4.09 -4.76 -14.73
C ILE A 79 -5.18 -4.35 -13.72
N GLU A 80 -4.79 -3.85 -12.55
CA GLU A 80 -5.71 -3.40 -11.50
C GLU A 80 -6.54 -2.20 -11.95
N VAL A 81 -5.89 -1.17 -12.50
CA VAL A 81 -6.56 0.07 -12.94
C VAL A 81 -7.53 -0.20 -14.08
N LYS A 82 -7.10 -0.95 -15.09
CA LYS A 82 -7.97 -1.33 -16.22
C LYS A 82 -9.10 -2.27 -15.80
N GLY A 83 -8.82 -3.18 -14.87
CA GLY A 83 -9.84 -4.02 -14.27
C GLY A 83 -10.91 -3.20 -13.56
N SER A 84 -10.49 -2.30 -12.68
CA SER A 84 -11.40 -1.44 -11.92
C SER A 84 -12.27 -0.54 -12.81
N ALA A 85 -11.72 -0.05 -13.93
CA ALA A 85 -12.47 0.79 -14.88
C ALA A 85 -13.62 0.06 -15.59
N LYS A 86 -13.61 -1.29 -15.63
CA LYS A 86 -14.67 -2.12 -16.24
C LYS A 86 -15.82 -2.42 -15.28
N GLY A 87 -15.72 -2.02 -14.02
CA GLY A 87 -16.74 -2.28 -13.02
C GLY A 87 -18.09 -1.64 -13.34
N ALA A 88 -19.18 -2.29 -12.94
CA ALA A 88 -20.52 -1.72 -13.09
C ALA A 88 -20.59 -0.35 -12.40
N GLY A 89 -21.17 0.65 -13.08
CA GLY A 89 -21.31 2.01 -12.55
C GLY A 89 -20.06 2.89 -12.64
N VAL A 90 -18.92 2.37 -13.08
CA VAL A 90 -17.70 3.18 -13.29
C VAL A 90 -17.86 4.02 -14.56
N GLN A 91 -17.60 5.33 -14.44
CA GLN A 91 -17.65 6.28 -15.53
C GLN A 91 -16.43 7.20 -15.43
N ILE A 92 -15.27 6.73 -15.91
CA ILE A 92 -14.07 7.55 -15.95
C ILE A 92 -14.00 8.27 -17.29
N LYS A 93 -13.93 9.60 -17.26
CA LYS A 93 -13.73 10.42 -18.45
C LYS A 93 -12.24 10.55 -18.75
N ASP A 94 -11.87 10.65 -20.02
CA ASP A 94 -10.48 10.76 -20.42
C ASP A 94 -9.81 12.02 -19.81
N ALA A 95 -10.53 13.15 -19.75
CA ALA A 95 -10.04 14.37 -19.12
C ALA A 95 -9.75 14.19 -17.61
N GLU A 96 -10.57 13.44 -16.89
CA GLU A 96 -10.35 13.12 -15.46
C GLU A 96 -9.11 12.23 -15.29
N ALA A 97 -8.95 11.23 -16.15
CA ALA A 97 -7.80 10.34 -16.16
C ALA A 97 -6.48 11.09 -16.47
N VAL A 98 -6.51 12.04 -17.42
CA VAL A 98 -5.36 12.91 -17.72
C VAL A 98 -5.01 13.81 -16.53
N ALA A 99 -6.03 14.39 -15.87
CA ALA A 99 -5.83 15.19 -14.65
C ALA A 99 -5.24 14.37 -13.50
N CYS A 100 -5.77 13.17 -13.28
CA CYS A 100 -5.23 12.21 -12.31
C CYS A 100 -3.74 11.94 -12.56
N LYS A 101 -3.38 11.58 -13.80
CA LYS A 101 -1.96 11.35 -14.15
C LYS A 101 -1.08 12.56 -13.83
N ALA A 102 -1.50 13.75 -14.25
CA ALA A 102 -0.73 14.99 -14.04
C ALA A 102 -0.56 15.31 -12.54
N ALA A 103 -1.56 14.99 -11.72
CA ALA A 103 -1.50 15.15 -10.28
C ALA A 103 -0.59 14.11 -9.63
N VAL A 104 -0.61 12.85 -10.07
CA VAL A 104 0.31 11.80 -9.61
C VAL A 104 1.76 12.19 -9.87
N ASP A 105 2.08 12.72 -11.04
CA ASP A 105 3.45 13.14 -11.40
C ASP A 105 4.01 14.19 -10.43
N LYS A 106 3.15 14.97 -9.78
CA LYS A 106 3.50 16.07 -8.86
C LYS A 106 3.24 15.75 -7.38
N ALA A 107 2.60 14.63 -7.10
CA ALA A 107 2.16 14.29 -5.75
C ALA A 107 3.33 14.25 -4.76
N ALA A 108 3.11 14.74 -3.55
CA ALA A 108 4.06 14.56 -2.46
C ALA A 108 4.16 13.08 -2.09
N CYS A 109 5.33 12.64 -1.64
CA CYS A 109 5.59 11.22 -1.37
C CYS A 109 4.67 10.64 -0.28
N ASN A 110 4.39 11.40 0.76
CA ASN A 110 3.48 10.99 1.83
C ASN A 110 2.02 10.82 1.32
N THR A 111 1.60 11.61 0.33
CA THR A 111 0.27 11.55 -0.24
C THR A 111 0.03 10.27 -1.04
N LEU A 112 1.04 9.80 -1.80
CA LEU A 112 0.89 8.65 -2.71
C LEU A 112 0.43 7.37 -2.03
N LEU A 113 0.96 7.05 -0.85
CA LEU A 113 0.69 5.79 -0.17
C LEU A 113 -0.36 5.92 0.96
N ALA A 114 -0.56 7.12 1.51
CA ALA A 114 -1.49 7.35 2.62
C ALA A 114 -2.89 7.72 2.12
N ASP A 115 -2.98 8.78 1.33
CA ASP A 115 -4.23 9.44 1.00
C ASP A 115 -4.65 9.21 -0.45
N GLY A 116 -3.70 8.78 -1.28
CA GLY A 116 -3.87 8.81 -2.72
C GLY A 116 -3.95 10.24 -3.27
N VAL A 117 -4.11 10.38 -4.55
CA VAL A 117 -4.18 11.65 -5.25
C VAL A 117 -5.64 12.01 -5.51
N GLU A 118 -6.08 13.21 -5.10
CA GLU A 118 -7.48 13.63 -5.14
C GLU A 118 -8.07 13.55 -6.56
N GLU A 119 -7.33 13.97 -7.55
CA GLU A 119 -7.74 13.95 -8.96
C GLU A 119 -7.94 12.53 -9.51
N CYS A 120 -7.48 11.52 -8.78
CA CYS A 120 -7.70 10.11 -9.13
C CYS A 120 -8.96 9.52 -8.47
N ASP A 121 -9.78 10.35 -7.82
CA ASP A 121 -11.02 9.92 -7.17
C ASP A 121 -12.17 9.78 -8.16
N PHE A 122 -12.09 8.74 -8.94
CA PHE A 122 -13.18 8.41 -9.85
C PHE A 122 -14.41 7.92 -9.08
N ARG A 123 -15.50 8.68 -9.15
CA ARG A 123 -16.77 8.35 -8.52
C ARG A 123 -17.68 7.64 -9.51
N GLY A 124 -18.22 6.52 -9.06
CA GLY A 124 -19.19 5.77 -9.85
C GLY A 124 -20.63 6.19 -9.60
N THR A 125 -21.54 5.39 -10.12
CA THR A 125 -22.98 5.65 -10.04
C THR A 125 -23.75 4.70 -9.10
N LEU A 126 -23.07 3.71 -8.51
CA LEU A 126 -23.73 2.79 -7.59
C LEU A 126 -24.08 3.48 -6.27
N ALA A 127 -25.35 3.37 -5.87
CA ALA A 127 -25.82 3.92 -4.61
C ALA A 127 -25.29 3.15 -3.41
N ASP A 128 -25.33 3.76 -2.22
CA ASP A 128 -24.99 3.10 -0.97
C ASP A 128 -25.81 1.84 -0.75
N GLY A 129 -25.16 0.79 -0.28
CA GLY A 129 -25.72 -0.56 -0.13
C GLY A 129 -25.63 -1.44 -1.37
N ALA A 130 -25.39 -0.88 -2.56
CA ALA A 130 -25.20 -1.66 -3.79
C ALA A 130 -23.92 -2.52 -3.73
N ALA A 131 -23.95 -3.69 -4.39
CA ALA A 131 -22.78 -4.56 -4.48
C ALA A 131 -21.67 -3.87 -5.32
N CYS A 132 -20.42 -3.99 -4.87
CA CYS A 132 -19.27 -3.38 -5.52
C CYS A 132 -18.02 -4.24 -5.41
N ALA A 133 -17.04 -3.99 -6.27
CA ALA A 133 -15.72 -4.60 -6.25
C ALA A 133 -14.62 -3.55 -5.98
N SER A 134 -14.87 -2.27 -6.30
CA SER A 134 -13.93 -1.18 -6.15
C SER A 134 -14.63 0.11 -5.71
N ASP A 135 -13.87 1.00 -5.09
CA ASP A 135 -14.36 2.30 -4.61
C ASP A 135 -14.90 3.16 -5.76
N SER A 136 -14.27 3.06 -6.95
CA SER A 136 -14.67 3.80 -8.17
C SER A 136 -16.03 3.44 -8.75
N GLN A 137 -16.69 2.41 -8.23
CA GLN A 137 -18.06 2.07 -8.62
C GLN A 137 -19.11 2.86 -7.83
N CYS A 138 -18.76 3.32 -6.62
CA CYS A 138 -19.69 3.88 -5.64
C CYS A 138 -19.78 5.40 -5.72
N THR A 139 -20.98 5.94 -5.61
CA THR A 139 -21.22 7.41 -5.52
C THR A 139 -20.57 8.00 -4.27
N SER A 140 -20.61 7.28 -3.15
CA SER A 140 -19.96 7.66 -1.89
C SER A 140 -18.44 7.44 -1.87
N GLY A 141 -17.88 6.76 -2.90
CA GLY A 141 -16.44 6.50 -3.04
C GLY A 141 -15.86 5.51 -2.05
N GLY A 142 -16.68 4.71 -1.42
CA GLY A 142 -16.24 3.60 -0.56
C GLY A 142 -16.89 2.29 -0.95
N CYS A 143 -16.10 1.26 -1.21
CA CYS A 143 -16.53 -0.14 -1.38
C CYS A 143 -15.94 -0.96 -0.25
N PHE A 144 -16.79 -1.46 0.64
CA PHE A 144 -16.39 -2.21 1.83
C PHE A 144 -16.54 -3.70 1.57
N VAL A 145 -15.42 -4.35 1.29
CA VAL A 145 -15.34 -5.79 1.02
C VAL A 145 -15.00 -6.51 2.32
N ASP A 146 -15.91 -7.35 2.79
CA ASP A 146 -15.60 -8.27 3.89
C ASP A 146 -14.53 -9.27 3.40
N PRO A 147 -13.52 -9.60 4.22
CA PRO A 147 -12.46 -10.54 3.83
C PRO A 147 -12.96 -11.92 3.37
N THR A 148 -14.16 -12.31 3.79
CA THR A 148 -14.78 -13.61 3.46
C THR A 148 -15.62 -13.58 2.19
N THR A 149 -15.87 -12.39 1.62
CA THR A 149 -16.71 -12.19 0.43
C THR A 149 -15.89 -11.72 -0.77
N THR A 150 -16.42 -11.95 -1.96
CA THR A 150 -15.83 -11.48 -3.21
C THR A 150 -16.25 -10.03 -3.50
N CYS A 151 -17.51 -9.69 -3.21
CA CYS A 151 -18.09 -8.38 -3.43
C CYS A 151 -18.33 -7.66 -2.12
N GLY A 152 -18.09 -6.37 -2.11
CA GLY A 152 -18.40 -5.46 -1.02
C GLY A 152 -19.75 -4.78 -1.18
N LYS A 153 -19.96 -3.77 -0.35
CA LYS A 153 -21.10 -2.86 -0.44
C LYS A 153 -20.61 -1.42 -0.49
N CYS A 154 -21.25 -0.63 -1.35
CA CYS A 154 -21.02 0.81 -1.41
C CYS A 154 -21.47 1.48 -0.11
N GLY A 155 -20.71 2.46 0.36
CA GLY A 155 -21.05 3.25 1.53
C GLY A 155 -20.07 4.39 1.77
N PRO A 156 -20.41 5.36 2.63
CA PRO A 156 -19.55 6.49 2.94
C PRO A 156 -18.33 6.04 3.75
N ARG A 157 -17.20 6.67 3.52
CA ARG A 157 -16.00 6.47 4.31
C ARG A 157 -16.17 7.05 5.72
N ALA A 158 -15.53 6.43 6.69
CA ALA A 158 -15.63 6.83 8.09
C ALA A 158 -14.94 8.18 8.35
N ALA A 159 -15.62 9.11 8.99
CA ALA A 159 -15.09 10.42 9.37
C ALA A 159 -14.05 10.30 10.51
N GLU A 160 -13.34 11.39 10.80
CA GLU A 160 -12.40 11.48 11.93
C GLU A 160 -13.10 11.11 13.25
N GLY A 161 -12.45 10.26 14.04
CA GLY A 161 -12.97 9.72 15.30
C GLY A 161 -13.97 8.56 15.15
N ALA A 162 -14.48 8.30 13.95
CA ALA A 162 -15.41 7.20 13.72
C ALA A 162 -14.70 5.84 13.76
N ASP A 163 -15.48 4.77 13.97
CA ASP A 163 -14.99 3.40 13.98
C ASP A 163 -14.59 2.95 12.57
N CYS A 164 -13.44 2.31 12.47
CA CYS A 164 -12.89 1.77 11.23
C CYS A 164 -12.73 0.24 11.22
N THR A 165 -13.45 -0.46 12.07
CA THR A 165 -13.41 -1.93 12.12
C THR A 165 -13.96 -2.54 10.82
N SER A 166 -15.05 -1.96 10.30
CA SER A 166 -15.76 -2.44 9.12
C SER A 166 -15.86 -1.41 7.99
N SER A 167 -15.16 -0.26 8.11
CA SER A 167 -15.19 0.81 7.12
C SER A 167 -13.79 1.37 6.88
N LYS A 168 -13.57 1.93 5.70
CA LYS A 168 -12.34 2.67 5.39
C LYS A 168 -12.46 4.09 5.93
N CYS A 169 -11.39 4.63 6.43
CA CYS A 169 -11.34 6.03 6.84
C CYS A 169 -11.46 6.97 5.64
N ALA A 170 -12.02 8.14 5.85
CA ALA A 170 -11.98 9.22 4.88
C ALA A 170 -10.52 9.60 4.54
N ARG A 171 -10.34 10.29 3.42
CA ARG A 171 -9.01 10.74 2.96
C ARG A 171 -8.30 11.54 4.06
N GLY A 172 -6.97 11.42 4.14
CA GLY A 172 -6.15 12.05 5.15
C GLY A 172 -6.25 11.39 6.53
N LEU A 173 -7.02 10.32 6.65
CA LEU A 173 -7.20 9.59 7.89
C LEU A 173 -6.72 8.16 7.77
N THR A 174 -6.21 7.62 8.84
CA THR A 174 -5.83 6.20 8.97
C THR A 174 -6.56 5.54 10.14
N CYS A 175 -6.73 4.23 10.05
CA CYS A 175 -7.31 3.45 11.15
C CYS A 175 -6.22 3.14 12.18
N ASN A 176 -6.32 3.70 13.39
CA ASN A 176 -5.35 3.50 14.46
C ASN A 176 -5.52 2.16 15.19
N ALA A 177 -4.67 1.90 16.19
CA ALA A 177 -4.67 0.66 16.95
C ALA A 177 -5.98 0.41 17.72
N VAL A 178 -6.69 1.47 18.12
CA VAL A 178 -8.00 1.40 18.81
C VAL A 178 -9.19 1.48 17.86
N LYS A 179 -8.95 1.23 16.56
CA LYS A 179 -9.99 1.18 15.51
C LYS A 179 -10.77 2.49 15.34
N LYS A 180 -10.06 3.61 15.40
CA LYS A 180 -10.62 4.95 15.11
C LYS A 180 -9.89 5.57 13.94
N CYS A 181 -10.63 6.29 13.10
CA CYS A 181 -10.05 7.08 12.02
C CYS A 181 -9.39 8.33 12.60
N VAL A 182 -8.08 8.47 12.40
CA VAL A 182 -7.29 9.59 12.92
C VAL A 182 -6.42 10.18 11.82
N LYS A 183 -6.06 11.45 11.96
CA LYS A 183 -5.09 12.09 11.06
C LYS A 183 -3.70 11.54 11.29
N LEU A 184 -2.94 11.43 10.22
CA LEU A 184 -1.51 11.19 10.29
C LEU A 184 -0.79 12.44 10.78
N VAL A 185 0.23 12.24 11.61
CA VAL A 185 0.99 13.32 12.22
C VAL A 185 2.22 13.64 11.36
N ALA A 186 2.35 14.90 10.98
CA ALA A 186 3.50 15.40 10.20
C ALA A 186 4.80 15.41 11.02
N GLU A 187 5.94 15.61 10.34
CA GLU A 187 7.26 15.69 10.94
C GLU A 187 7.30 16.73 12.08
N GLY A 188 7.87 16.34 13.22
CA GLY A 188 7.97 17.14 14.45
C GLY A 188 6.75 17.11 15.36
N GLY A 189 5.60 16.62 14.89
CA GLY A 189 4.38 16.49 15.71
C GLY A 189 4.47 15.34 16.72
N THR A 190 3.64 15.39 17.77
CA THR A 190 3.61 14.37 18.82
C THR A 190 2.93 13.10 18.32
N CYS A 191 3.53 11.94 18.58
CA CYS A 191 3.04 10.64 18.17
C CYS A 191 3.03 9.63 19.31
N ASP A 192 2.14 8.65 19.18
CA ASP A 192 2.05 7.46 20.02
C ASP A 192 1.39 6.29 19.24
N ALA A 193 0.99 5.23 19.93
CA ALA A 193 0.31 4.09 19.30
C ALA A 193 -1.06 4.44 18.66
N ASN A 194 -1.69 5.54 19.07
CA ASN A 194 -3.00 5.99 18.58
C ASN A 194 -2.92 7.17 17.63
N THR A 195 -1.78 7.85 17.61
CA THR A 195 -1.50 9.02 16.76
C THR A 195 -0.30 8.73 15.85
N PRO A 196 -0.50 7.92 14.78
CA PRO A 196 0.58 7.46 13.92
C PRO A 196 1.12 8.62 13.05
N CYS A 197 2.41 8.55 12.76
CA CYS A 197 3.08 9.47 11.87
C CYS A 197 2.71 9.24 10.40
N GLU A 198 2.94 10.23 9.55
CA GLU A 198 2.95 10.06 8.10
C GLU A 198 3.86 8.90 7.67
N LEU A 199 3.51 8.23 6.58
CA LEU A 199 4.05 6.91 6.20
C LEU A 199 5.58 6.81 6.13
N SER A 200 6.27 7.86 5.76
CA SER A 200 7.75 7.85 5.68
C SER A 200 8.45 8.22 7.00
N LEU A 201 7.67 8.45 8.06
CA LEU A 201 8.17 8.89 9.37
C LEU A 201 8.03 7.79 10.41
N GLY A 202 8.96 7.76 11.35
CA GLY A 202 8.87 6.96 12.57
C GLY A 202 8.46 7.81 13.77
N CYS A 203 7.86 7.18 14.78
CA CYS A 203 7.64 7.84 16.06
C CYS A 203 8.93 7.73 16.91
N LEU A 204 9.69 8.81 16.98
CA LEU A 204 11.00 8.92 17.62
C LEU A 204 10.85 9.72 18.91
N ASP A 205 11.01 9.08 20.06
CA ASP A 205 10.85 9.74 21.37
C ASP A 205 9.56 10.57 21.50
N GLY A 206 8.45 10.02 20.98
CA GLY A 206 7.13 10.66 21.01
C GLY A 206 6.92 11.77 19.98
N LYS A 207 7.83 11.92 19.01
CA LYS A 207 7.70 12.86 17.87
C LYS A 207 7.91 12.17 16.54
N CYS A 208 7.13 12.59 15.55
CA CYS A 208 7.30 12.11 14.19
C CYS A 208 8.58 12.66 13.56
N GLY A 209 9.42 11.77 13.07
CA GLY A 209 10.69 12.14 12.44
C GLY A 209 11.14 11.13 11.41
N LYS A 210 12.07 11.55 10.55
CA LYS A 210 12.69 10.66 9.57
C LYS A 210 13.54 9.63 10.27
N GLY A 211 13.52 8.40 9.77
CA GLY A 211 14.44 7.37 10.22
C GLY A 211 15.90 7.78 10.07
N LEU A 212 16.76 7.20 10.91
CA LEU A 212 18.18 7.49 10.91
C LEU A 212 18.84 7.03 9.60
N ALA A 213 19.78 7.84 9.13
CA ALA A 213 20.59 7.53 7.95
C ALA A 213 21.56 6.35 8.19
N LYS A 214 22.12 5.81 7.12
CA LYS A 214 23.15 4.78 7.17
C LYS A 214 24.31 5.23 8.06
N ASP A 215 24.87 4.27 8.78
CA ASP A 215 25.99 4.41 9.71
C ASP A 215 25.69 5.26 10.97
N ALA A 216 24.48 5.79 11.13
CA ALA A 216 24.07 6.46 12.38
C ALA A 216 23.91 5.45 13.53
N ALA A 217 24.24 5.89 14.74
CA ALA A 217 23.98 5.12 15.94
C ALA A 217 22.48 4.99 16.18
N CYS A 218 22.03 3.79 16.47
CA CYS A 218 20.62 3.45 16.67
C CYS A 218 20.43 2.51 17.85
N LYS A 219 19.20 2.39 18.32
CA LYS A 219 18.83 1.43 19.36
C LYS A 219 17.68 0.55 18.89
N ASN A 220 17.75 -0.72 19.24
CA ASN A 220 16.68 -1.70 19.02
C ASN A 220 15.70 -1.69 20.21
N GLY A 221 14.54 -1.06 20.04
CA GLY A 221 13.48 -1.03 21.03
C GLY A 221 12.18 -0.45 20.49
N MET A 222 11.08 -0.57 21.26
CA MET A 222 9.76 -0.14 20.77
C MET A 222 9.53 1.38 20.78
N ASN A 223 10.41 2.16 21.40
CA ASN A 223 10.31 3.62 21.53
C ASN A 223 11.63 4.31 21.16
N GLU A 224 12.45 3.69 20.33
CA GLU A 224 13.81 4.16 20.09
C GLU A 224 13.99 4.56 18.62
N THR A 225 15.04 5.31 18.35
CA THR A 225 15.33 5.93 17.06
C THR A 225 15.52 4.89 15.95
N PRO A 226 14.50 4.57 15.16
CA PRO A 226 14.63 3.57 14.12
C PRO A 226 15.42 4.11 12.94
N CYS A 227 16.15 3.22 12.29
CA CYS A 227 16.76 3.49 11.00
C CYS A 227 15.68 3.66 9.92
N ASP A 228 16.01 4.35 8.85
CA ASP A 228 15.11 4.53 7.71
C ASP A 228 14.88 3.20 6.97
N THR A 229 13.81 2.51 7.34
CA THR A 229 13.43 1.23 6.73
C THR A 229 12.95 1.37 5.29
N PHE A 230 12.50 2.55 4.87
CA PHE A 230 12.10 2.81 3.48
C PHE A 230 13.31 2.82 2.54
N THR A 231 14.45 3.33 3.03
CA THR A 231 15.73 3.26 2.29
C THR A 231 16.47 1.94 2.49
N GLY A 232 15.87 0.99 3.19
CA GLY A 232 16.41 -0.34 3.37
C GLY A 232 17.41 -0.48 4.52
N LEU A 233 17.26 0.31 5.57
CA LEU A 233 18.14 0.28 6.72
C LEU A 233 17.46 -0.38 7.94
N PHE A 234 18.23 -1.08 8.75
CA PHE A 234 17.81 -1.59 10.04
C PHE A 234 18.89 -1.32 11.11
N CYS A 235 18.49 -1.29 12.36
CA CYS A 235 19.45 -1.14 13.45
C CYS A 235 20.15 -2.49 13.68
N LYS A 236 21.43 -2.56 13.31
CA LYS A 236 22.28 -3.74 13.42
C LYS A 236 23.14 -3.64 14.68
N PRO A 237 22.79 -4.33 15.76
CA PRO A 237 23.64 -4.38 16.94
C PRO A 237 24.87 -5.28 16.69
N PRO A 238 25.98 -5.07 17.41
CA PRO A 238 27.17 -5.90 17.28
C PRO A 238 26.94 -7.34 17.74
N LYS A 239 26.00 -7.55 18.65
CA LYS A 239 25.56 -8.86 19.17
C LYS A 239 24.07 -8.83 19.49
N ALA A 240 23.42 -9.99 19.42
CA ALA A 240 21.97 -10.13 19.69
C ALA A 240 21.52 -9.64 21.08
N THR A 241 22.42 -9.59 22.04
CA THR A 241 22.15 -9.20 23.45
C THR A 241 22.34 -7.70 23.70
N VAL A 242 22.75 -6.92 22.70
CA VAL A 242 23.01 -5.49 22.80
C VAL A 242 21.90 -4.73 22.07
N ALA A 243 21.32 -3.72 22.74
CA ALA A 243 20.30 -2.87 22.12
C ALA A 243 20.91 -1.84 21.16
N ASP A 244 22.08 -1.28 21.53
CA ASP A 244 22.77 -0.28 20.74
C ASP A 244 23.37 -0.89 19.47
N GLY A 245 23.20 -0.20 18.35
CA GLY A 245 23.65 -0.66 17.05
C GLY A 245 23.97 0.48 16.10
N THR A 246 24.12 0.13 14.84
CA THR A 246 24.35 1.08 13.74
C THR A 246 23.37 0.80 12.61
N CYS A 247 22.82 1.84 12.00
CA CYS A 247 21.94 1.72 10.85
C CYS A 247 22.70 1.11 9.67
N SER A 248 22.34 -0.10 9.32
CA SER A 248 22.99 -0.91 8.28
C SER A 248 21.98 -1.36 7.24
N PRO A 249 22.36 -1.54 5.98
CA PRO A 249 21.43 -1.98 4.95
C PRO A 249 20.95 -3.43 5.21
N PHE A 250 19.68 -3.69 4.91
CA PHE A 250 19.17 -5.04 4.79
C PHE A 250 19.92 -5.80 3.68
N ALA A 251 20.18 -7.07 3.91
CA ALA A 251 20.53 -7.95 2.79
C ALA A 251 19.27 -8.22 1.95
N VAL A 252 19.38 -8.15 0.63
CA VAL A 252 18.28 -8.50 -0.29
C VAL A 252 18.55 -9.92 -0.79
N ALA A 253 17.63 -10.83 -0.48
CA ALA A 253 17.71 -12.24 -0.86
C ALA A 253 16.76 -12.51 -2.05
N THR A 254 17.28 -13.24 -3.04
CA THR A 254 16.49 -13.70 -4.18
C THR A 254 15.74 -15.01 -3.86
N ALA A 255 14.93 -15.49 -4.80
CA ALA A 255 14.17 -16.74 -4.63
C ALA A 255 15.07 -17.91 -4.20
N ASN A 256 14.58 -18.71 -3.25
CA ASN A 256 15.23 -19.83 -2.59
C ASN A 256 16.41 -19.49 -1.64
N GLN A 257 16.83 -18.24 -1.55
CA GLN A 257 17.81 -17.82 -0.54
C GLN A 257 17.18 -17.68 0.84
N LEU A 258 18.04 -17.69 1.88
CA LEU A 258 17.60 -17.50 3.26
C LEU A 258 17.21 -16.07 3.53
N CYS A 259 16.12 -15.89 4.28
CA CYS A 259 15.57 -14.59 4.66
C CYS A 259 15.19 -14.55 6.15
N GLY A 260 14.90 -13.36 6.66
CA GLY A 260 14.57 -13.13 8.05
C GLY A 260 15.78 -12.77 8.90
N LEU A 261 15.57 -12.70 10.20
CA LEU A 261 16.59 -12.33 11.18
C LEU A 261 17.56 -13.48 11.43
N MET A 262 18.85 -13.16 11.49
CA MET A 262 19.91 -14.05 11.96
C MET A 262 20.58 -13.43 13.18
N LEU A 263 20.65 -14.20 14.28
CA LEU A 263 21.20 -13.73 15.56
C LEU A 263 22.63 -14.23 15.84
N SER A 264 23.12 -15.17 15.05
CA SER A 264 24.44 -15.80 15.28
C SER A 264 25.06 -16.26 13.94
N PRO A 265 26.37 -16.10 13.72
CA PRO A 265 27.38 -15.49 14.61
C PRO A 265 27.29 -13.95 14.68
N THR A 266 26.67 -13.31 13.71
CA THR A 266 26.43 -11.87 13.64
C THR A 266 24.94 -11.60 13.48
N VAL A 267 24.47 -10.49 14.04
CA VAL A 267 23.10 -10.04 13.77
C VAL A 267 23.01 -9.56 12.33
N ASP A 268 22.12 -10.15 11.56
CA ASP A 268 21.87 -9.77 10.19
C ASP A 268 20.39 -9.97 9.85
N PHE A 269 19.89 -9.21 8.88
CA PHE A 269 18.50 -9.29 8.44
C PHE A 269 18.44 -9.28 6.92
N ALA A 270 17.84 -10.33 6.36
CA ALA A 270 17.61 -10.43 4.93
C ALA A 270 16.14 -10.34 4.58
N VAL A 271 15.79 -9.47 3.65
CA VAL A 271 14.44 -9.32 3.07
C VAL A 271 14.41 -9.93 1.68
N CYS A 272 13.26 -10.42 1.27
CA CYS A 272 13.11 -11.04 -0.03
C CYS A 272 12.87 -10.01 -1.15
N GLU A 273 13.48 -10.21 -2.30
CA GLU A 273 13.21 -9.46 -3.52
C GLU A 273 11.91 -9.98 -4.16
N ASN A 274 10.88 -9.14 -4.26
CA ASN A 274 9.59 -9.48 -4.88
C ASN A 274 9.10 -10.90 -4.56
N SER A 275 9.20 -11.26 -3.30
CA SER A 275 8.86 -12.61 -2.83
C SER A 275 8.60 -12.59 -1.32
N GLN A 276 8.08 -13.69 -0.79
CA GLN A 276 7.77 -13.82 0.62
C GLN A 276 8.81 -14.66 1.37
N CYS A 277 9.13 -14.25 2.58
CA CYS A 277 9.98 -15.02 3.48
C CYS A 277 9.13 -16.08 4.22
N ILE A 278 9.19 -17.32 3.77
CA ILE A 278 8.39 -18.41 4.30
C ILE A 278 9.15 -19.19 5.36
N GLY A 279 8.48 -19.49 6.48
CA GLY A 279 9.04 -20.28 7.57
C GLY A 279 10.01 -19.53 8.48
N ALA A 280 10.18 -18.21 8.31
CA ALA A 280 10.97 -17.42 9.24
C ALA A 280 10.25 -17.27 10.59
N THR A 281 11.02 -17.40 11.66
CA THR A 281 10.58 -17.12 13.04
C THR A 281 11.58 -16.17 13.69
N SER A 282 11.36 -15.81 14.97
CA SER A 282 12.34 -15.05 15.75
C SER A 282 13.68 -15.79 15.96
N MET A 283 13.73 -17.10 15.71
CA MET A 283 14.90 -17.95 15.94
C MET A 283 15.39 -18.69 14.71
N MET A 284 14.61 -18.72 13.63
CA MET A 284 14.96 -19.46 12.43
C MET A 284 14.78 -18.58 11.18
N ARG A 285 15.75 -18.71 10.26
CA ARG A 285 15.61 -18.13 8.93
C ARG A 285 14.59 -18.92 8.11
N GLY A 286 13.82 -18.19 7.33
CA GLY A 286 12.98 -18.74 6.28
C GLY A 286 13.71 -18.81 4.95
N LYS A 287 12.95 -19.11 3.91
CA LYS A 287 13.39 -19.05 2.50
C LYS A 287 12.50 -18.12 1.72
N CYS A 288 13.10 -17.35 0.83
CA CYS A 288 12.35 -16.52 -0.12
C CYS A 288 11.64 -17.42 -1.13
N GLN A 289 10.33 -17.31 -1.20
CA GLN A 289 9.49 -17.97 -2.18
C GLN A 289 8.76 -16.95 -3.04
N SER A 290 8.82 -17.10 -4.34
CA SER A 290 8.12 -16.22 -5.28
C SER A 290 6.61 -16.26 -5.02
N PHE A 291 5.95 -15.13 -5.23
CA PHE A 291 4.50 -15.07 -5.26
C PHE A 291 3.92 -16.03 -6.30
N LEU A 292 2.75 -16.55 -6.05
CA LEU A 292 2.05 -17.42 -7.00
C LEU A 292 1.57 -16.61 -8.20
N ALA A 293 1.86 -17.11 -9.40
CA ALA A 293 1.43 -16.50 -10.64
C ALA A 293 -0.09 -16.55 -10.82
N ASP A 294 -0.63 -15.70 -11.69
CA ASP A 294 -2.04 -15.71 -12.06
C ASP A 294 -2.45 -17.10 -12.59
N GLY A 295 -3.58 -17.60 -12.12
CA GLY A 295 -4.10 -18.93 -12.45
C GLY A 295 -3.50 -20.09 -11.62
N ALA A 296 -2.41 -19.88 -10.89
CA ALA A 296 -1.83 -20.90 -10.03
C ALA A 296 -2.78 -21.34 -8.91
N ALA A 297 -2.68 -22.60 -8.51
CA ALA A 297 -3.41 -23.10 -7.34
C ALA A 297 -2.91 -22.39 -6.07
N CYS A 298 -3.83 -21.99 -5.20
CA CYS A 298 -3.54 -21.31 -3.96
C CYS A 298 -4.45 -21.75 -2.81
N ASP A 299 -4.03 -21.44 -1.61
CA ASP A 299 -4.81 -21.61 -0.38
C ASP A 299 -4.74 -20.29 0.38
N SER A 300 -5.86 -19.62 0.59
CA SER A 300 -5.93 -18.31 1.25
C SER A 300 -5.41 -18.28 2.71
N THR A 301 -5.21 -19.46 3.29
CA THR A 301 -4.67 -19.62 4.65
C THR A 301 -3.17 -19.96 4.66
N LYS A 302 -2.56 -20.18 3.49
CA LYS A 302 -1.17 -20.60 3.34
C LYS A 302 -0.38 -19.65 2.46
N GLN A 303 0.91 -19.62 2.70
CA GLN A 303 1.87 -18.91 1.86
C GLN A 303 2.48 -19.87 0.83
N PRO A 304 3.02 -19.38 -0.30
CA PRO A 304 3.08 -17.98 -0.69
C PRO A 304 1.75 -17.43 -1.22
N ASP A 305 1.56 -16.13 -1.09
CA ASP A 305 0.40 -15.41 -1.61
C ASP A 305 0.44 -15.27 -3.13
N CYS A 306 -0.68 -14.90 -3.72
CA CYS A 306 -0.77 -14.54 -5.14
C CYS A 306 -0.04 -13.23 -5.44
N GLN A 307 0.56 -13.13 -6.61
CA GLN A 307 1.17 -11.89 -7.08
C GLN A 307 0.10 -10.80 -7.26
N PHE A 308 0.32 -9.62 -6.63
CA PHE A 308 -0.57 -8.48 -6.79
C PHE A 308 -0.86 -8.17 -8.27
N PRO A 309 -2.10 -7.81 -8.67
CA PRO A 309 -3.28 -7.62 -7.84
C PRO A 309 -4.13 -8.89 -7.61
N ALA A 310 -3.68 -10.07 -8.08
CA ALA A 310 -4.40 -11.31 -7.87
C ALA A 310 -4.49 -11.68 -6.38
N LYS A 311 -5.57 -12.33 -6.01
CA LYS A 311 -5.81 -12.92 -4.69
C LYS A 311 -6.26 -14.37 -4.85
N CYS A 312 -6.09 -15.16 -3.79
CA CYS A 312 -6.59 -16.54 -3.81
C CYS A 312 -8.13 -16.55 -3.77
N ARG A 313 -8.73 -16.93 -4.89
CA ARG A 313 -10.19 -17.03 -5.08
C ARG A 313 -10.54 -18.41 -5.61
N ASN A 314 -11.42 -19.12 -4.92
CA ASN A 314 -11.82 -20.47 -5.32
C ASN A 314 -10.62 -21.40 -5.60
N GLY A 315 -9.57 -21.31 -4.78
CA GLY A 315 -8.37 -22.15 -4.89
C GLY A 315 -7.41 -21.77 -6.03
N LYS A 316 -7.60 -20.62 -6.70
CA LYS A 316 -6.71 -20.12 -7.75
C LYS A 316 -6.39 -18.66 -7.57
N CYS A 317 -5.18 -18.26 -7.92
CA CYS A 317 -4.78 -16.86 -8.00
C CYS A 317 -5.51 -16.16 -9.15
N ALA A 318 -6.42 -15.25 -8.80
CA ALA A 318 -7.23 -14.53 -9.79
C ALA A 318 -7.29 -13.04 -9.46
N VAL A 319 -7.15 -12.21 -10.49
CA VAL A 319 -7.49 -10.79 -10.43
C VAL A 319 -9.01 -10.70 -10.31
N LEU A 320 -9.51 -9.79 -9.49
CA LEU A 320 -10.94 -9.59 -9.35
C LEU A 320 -11.52 -9.06 -10.67
N ASP A 321 -12.51 -9.78 -11.18
CA ASP A 321 -13.37 -9.26 -12.23
C ASP A 321 -14.48 -8.42 -11.59
N PRO A 322 -14.46 -7.10 -11.68
CA PRO A 322 -15.44 -6.24 -11.02
C PRO A 322 -16.84 -6.37 -11.62
N THR A 323 -17.00 -7.02 -12.77
CA THR A 323 -18.31 -7.22 -13.42
C THR A 323 -19.17 -8.28 -12.72
N ILE A 324 -18.57 -9.11 -11.86
CA ILE A 324 -19.31 -10.14 -11.09
C ILE A 324 -20.11 -9.55 -9.92
N CYS A 325 -19.76 -8.37 -9.45
CA CYS A 325 -20.47 -7.68 -8.37
C CYS A 325 -21.60 -6.81 -8.96
N LYS A 326 -22.82 -7.37 -8.95
CA LYS A 326 -24.04 -6.76 -9.50
C LYS A 326 -25.10 -6.61 -8.42
#